data_50f4c97b6d6c68a692399b62ae7de7d3
#
_entry.id   50f4c97b6d6c68a692399b62ae7de7d3
#
_cell.length_a   1.000
_cell.length_b   1.000
_cell.length_c   1.000
_cell.angle_alpha   90.00
_cell.angle_beta   90.00
_cell.angle_gamma   90.00
#
_symmetry.space_group_name_H-M   'P 1'
#
loop_
_entity.id
_entity.type
_entity.pdbx_description
1 polymer ?
#
loop_
_entity_poly.entity_id
_entity_poly.type
_entity_poly.pdbx_seq_one_letter_code
_entity_poly.pdbx_strand_id
1 'polypeptide(L)'
;MMQTNICLTLFLAVSIFLASCGDGHYVNVRPGSENIHVASSLDEVNNCSDKGNNRVRITGYAERLSSYIKKDLIQLSKNAAADVGANTIIMGEYHENGNGTQSATFNAFLCK
;
A
#
# COMPACT_ATOMS: atom_id res chain seq x y z
N MET A 1 -20.58 43.85 5.94
CA MET A 1 -20.03 43.08 7.05
C MET A 1 -20.30 41.61 6.97
N MET A 2 -21.48 41.16 6.55
CA MET A 2 -21.77 39.75 6.38
C MET A 2 -20.96 39.05 5.26
N GLN A 3 -20.64 39.78 4.20
CA GLN A 3 -19.83 39.27 3.09
C GLN A 3 -18.39 38.91 3.46
N THR A 4 -17.79 39.68 4.42
CA THR A 4 -16.43 39.42 4.85
C THR A 4 -16.30 38.15 5.65
N ASN A 5 -17.30 37.81 6.44
CA ASN A 5 -17.32 36.57 7.23
C ASN A 5 -17.49 35.32 6.35
N ILE A 6 -18.30 35.42 5.29
CA ILE A 6 -18.52 34.34 4.35
C ILE A 6 -17.25 34.02 3.55
N CYS A 7 -16.52 35.08 3.11
CA CYS A 7 -15.25 34.90 2.41
C CYS A 7 -14.17 34.27 3.29
N LEU A 8 -14.13 34.63 4.58
CA LEU A 8 -13.19 34.08 5.52
C LEU A 8 -13.46 32.60 5.78
N THR A 9 -14.72 32.23 5.92
CA THR A 9 -15.13 30.82 6.12
C THR A 9 -14.80 29.97 4.90
N LEU A 10 -15.02 30.50 3.70
CA LEU A 10 -14.70 29.81 2.46
C LEU A 10 -13.19 29.57 2.32
N PHE A 11 -12.39 30.57 2.69
CA PHE A 11 -10.92 30.49 2.64
C PHE A 11 -10.39 29.42 3.60
N LEU A 12 -10.96 29.34 4.78
CA LEU A 12 -10.58 28.33 5.77
C LEU A 12 -10.92 26.91 5.29
N ALA A 13 -12.09 26.72 4.68
CA ALA A 13 -12.51 25.43 4.13
C ALA A 13 -11.58 24.98 3.00
N VAL A 14 -11.16 25.87 2.12
CA VAL A 14 -10.23 25.57 1.04
C VAL A 14 -8.85 25.21 1.58
N SER A 15 -8.39 25.85 2.64
CA SER A 15 -7.10 25.56 3.26
C SER A 15 -7.07 24.15 3.89
N ILE A 16 -8.16 23.74 4.53
CA ILE A 16 -8.28 22.40 5.11
C ILE A 16 -8.28 21.33 4.01
N PHE A 17 -8.92 21.61 2.88
CA PHE A 17 -8.96 20.68 1.74
C PHE A 17 -7.58 20.47 1.13
N LEU A 18 -6.78 21.54 1.01
CA LEU A 18 -5.41 21.45 0.49
C LEU A 18 -4.48 20.66 1.43
N ALA A 19 -4.68 20.76 2.74
CA ALA A 19 -3.89 20.02 3.72
C ALA A 19 -4.14 18.53 3.67
N SER A 20 -5.35 18.06 3.28
CA SER A 20 -5.67 16.63 3.19
C SER A 20 -5.13 15.97 1.92
N CYS A 21 -4.62 16.72 0.94
CA CYS A 21 -4.08 16.18 -0.30
C CYS A 21 -2.58 15.84 -0.22
N GLY A 22 -1.93 16.01 0.94
CA GLY A 22 -0.47 15.95 1.08
C GLY A 22 0.13 14.64 1.53
N ASP A 23 -0.64 13.56 1.67
CA ASP A 23 -0.17 12.33 2.31
C ASP A 23 0.72 11.44 1.42
N GLY A 24 0.79 11.65 0.12
CA GLY A 24 1.69 10.93 -0.77
C GLY A 24 1.49 9.43 -0.89
N HIS A 25 0.46 8.87 -0.28
CA HIS A 25 0.12 7.45 -0.41
C HIS A 25 -0.99 7.27 -1.43
N TYR A 26 -0.71 6.44 -2.44
CA TYR A 26 -1.62 6.23 -3.57
C TYR A 26 -2.37 4.90 -3.49
N VAL A 27 -2.03 4.07 -2.50
CA VAL A 27 -2.64 2.75 -2.33
C VAL A 27 -3.59 2.79 -1.14
N ASN A 28 -4.86 2.44 -1.39
CA ASN A 28 -5.86 2.36 -0.35
C ASN A 28 -5.63 1.13 0.52
N VAL A 29 -5.78 1.29 1.83
CA VAL A 29 -5.70 0.19 2.78
C VAL A 29 -7.05 -0.54 2.78
N ARG A 30 -7.05 -1.81 2.42
CA ARG A 30 -8.25 -2.64 2.47
C ARG A 30 -8.55 -3.07 3.89
N PRO A 31 -9.84 -3.14 4.26
CA PRO A 31 -10.20 -3.69 5.57
C PRO A 31 -9.65 -5.10 5.77
N GLY A 32 -9.01 -5.33 6.90
CA GLY A 32 -8.37 -6.60 7.22
C GLY A 32 -6.91 -6.70 6.82
N SER A 33 -6.44 -5.85 5.91
CA SER A 33 -5.04 -5.89 5.46
C SER A 33 -4.06 -5.44 6.55
N GLU A 34 -4.51 -4.63 7.49
CA GLU A 34 -3.68 -4.17 8.61
C GLU A 34 -3.29 -5.32 9.56
N ASN A 35 -4.00 -6.43 9.52
CA ASN A 35 -3.70 -7.62 10.31
C ASN A 35 -2.75 -8.59 9.62
N ILE A 36 -2.33 -8.28 8.40
CA ILE A 36 -1.40 -9.13 7.66
C ILE A 36 0.02 -8.91 8.18
N HIS A 37 0.64 -9.98 8.64
CA HIS A 37 2.03 -9.96 9.08
C HIS A 37 2.98 -10.09 7.89
N VAL A 38 4.04 -9.28 7.88
CA VAL A 38 5.11 -9.41 6.89
C VAL A 38 6.24 -10.20 7.53
N ALA A 39 6.40 -11.45 7.13
CA ALA A 39 7.45 -12.33 7.65
C ALA A 39 8.78 -12.03 6.94
N SER A 40 9.87 -12.19 7.69
CA SER A 40 11.22 -11.91 7.19
C SER A 40 11.88 -13.12 6.55
N SER A 41 11.42 -14.33 6.87
CA SER A 41 12.06 -15.55 6.40
C SER A 41 11.04 -16.69 6.27
N LEU A 42 11.42 -17.71 5.51
CA LEU A 42 10.61 -18.91 5.32
C LEU A 42 10.40 -19.70 6.62
N ASP A 43 11.32 -19.55 7.58
CA ASP A 43 11.19 -20.24 8.88
C ASP A 43 9.95 -19.81 9.65
N GLU A 44 9.53 -18.55 9.48
CA GLU A 44 8.36 -18.02 10.18
C GLU A 44 7.04 -18.62 9.66
N VAL A 45 7.05 -19.23 8.48
CA VAL A 45 5.85 -19.76 7.83
C VAL A 45 5.88 -21.29 7.65
N ASN A 46 6.79 -21.98 8.35
CA ASN A 46 6.97 -23.44 8.23
C ASN A 46 5.70 -24.23 8.46
N ASN A 47 4.86 -23.81 9.39
CA ASN A 47 3.62 -24.51 9.75
C ASN A 47 2.38 -23.84 9.18
N CYS A 48 2.58 -22.99 8.17
CA CYS A 48 1.50 -22.21 7.56
C CYS A 48 1.04 -22.88 6.27
N SER A 49 -0.24 -22.66 5.93
CA SER A 49 -0.77 -23.08 4.64
C SER A 49 -0.38 -22.07 3.57
N ASP A 50 0.15 -22.55 2.46
CA ASP A 50 0.49 -21.71 1.31
C ASP A 50 -0.81 -21.30 0.59
N LYS A 51 -1.01 -20.00 0.44
CA LYS A 51 -2.17 -19.41 -0.25
C LYS A 51 -1.82 -18.90 -1.65
N GLY A 52 -0.61 -19.16 -2.10
CA GLY A 52 -0.16 -18.81 -3.43
C GLY A 52 0.79 -17.64 -3.48
N ASN A 53 1.32 -17.41 -4.67
CA ASN A 53 2.18 -16.26 -4.94
C ASN A 53 1.54 -15.37 -6.00
N ASN A 54 1.96 -14.11 -6.03
CA ASN A 54 1.46 -13.19 -7.02
C ASN A 54 2.43 -12.01 -7.16
N ARG A 55 2.13 -11.15 -8.12
CA ARG A 55 2.88 -9.94 -8.37
C ARG A 55 1.95 -8.74 -8.28
N VAL A 56 2.42 -7.69 -7.62
CA VAL A 56 1.75 -6.40 -7.57
C VAL A 56 2.59 -5.37 -8.32
N ARG A 57 1.95 -4.34 -8.84
CA ARG A 57 2.63 -3.31 -9.60
C ARG A 57 2.01 -1.94 -9.37
N ILE A 58 2.85 -0.93 -9.50
CA ILE A 58 2.47 0.47 -9.46
C ILE A 58 3.01 1.12 -10.73
N THR A 59 2.16 1.87 -11.44
CA THR A 59 2.55 2.54 -12.68
C THR A 59 2.25 4.03 -12.60
N GLY A 60 3.02 4.82 -13.32
CA GLY A 60 2.65 6.17 -13.73
C GLY A 60 3.13 7.32 -12.90
N TYR A 61 3.79 7.12 -11.76
CA TYR A 61 4.20 8.26 -10.96
C TYR A 61 5.59 8.22 -10.34
N ALA A 62 6.35 7.17 -10.59
CA ALA A 62 7.72 7.09 -10.11
C ALA A 62 8.61 6.39 -11.12
N GLU A 63 9.76 6.97 -11.40
CA GLU A 63 10.77 6.37 -12.29
C GLU A 63 11.67 5.40 -11.55
N ARG A 64 11.81 5.57 -10.24
CA ARG A 64 12.72 4.77 -9.42
C ARG A 64 12.01 4.15 -8.23
N LEU A 65 12.50 2.97 -7.87
CA LEU A 65 12.05 2.29 -6.67
C LEU A 65 12.51 3.07 -5.44
N SER A 66 11.58 3.67 -4.74
CA SER A 66 11.83 4.44 -3.53
C SER A 66 11.26 3.71 -2.31
N SER A 67 11.58 4.20 -1.11
CA SER A 67 11.01 3.63 0.12
C SER A 67 9.48 3.78 0.17
N TYR A 68 8.94 4.85 -0.40
CA TYR A 68 7.48 5.05 -0.49
C TYR A 68 6.85 4.03 -1.43
N ILE A 69 7.46 3.79 -2.58
CA ILE A 69 6.97 2.82 -3.55
C ILE A 69 7.04 1.41 -2.97
N LYS A 70 8.09 1.08 -2.25
CA LYS A 70 8.19 -0.23 -1.57
C LYS A 70 7.06 -0.41 -0.55
N LYS A 71 6.77 0.62 0.25
CA LYS A 71 5.66 0.57 1.20
C LYS A 71 4.32 0.37 0.50
N ASP A 72 4.10 1.04 -0.62
CA ASP A 72 2.88 0.89 -1.40
C ASP A 72 2.78 -0.51 -2.01
N LEU A 73 3.88 -1.07 -2.50
CA LEU A 73 3.91 -2.44 -3.02
C LEU A 73 3.61 -3.47 -1.92
N ILE A 74 4.14 -3.25 -0.71
CA ILE A 74 3.83 -4.09 0.44
C ILE A 74 2.34 -3.98 0.78
N GLN A 75 1.79 -2.76 0.77
CA GLN A 75 0.36 -2.56 1.05
C GLN A 75 -0.53 -3.25 0.02
N LEU A 76 -0.18 -3.17 -1.26
CA LEU A 76 -0.90 -3.90 -2.32
C LEU A 76 -0.84 -5.40 -2.09
N SER A 77 0.31 -5.91 -1.67
CA SER A 77 0.49 -7.33 -1.34
C SER A 77 -0.36 -7.75 -0.16
N LYS A 78 -0.43 -6.92 0.88
CA LYS A 78 -1.31 -7.16 2.03
C LYS A 78 -2.79 -7.18 1.63
N ASN A 79 -3.20 -6.23 0.78
CA ASN A 79 -4.57 -6.18 0.26
C ASN A 79 -4.92 -7.47 -0.48
N ALA A 80 -4.03 -7.91 -1.36
CA ALA A 80 -4.23 -9.14 -2.13
C ALA A 80 -4.25 -10.38 -1.23
N ALA A 81 -3.38 -10.43 -0.23
CA ALA A 81 -3.33 -11.52 0.74
C ALA A 81 -4.63 -11.63 1.55
N ALA A 82 -5.16 -10.50 1.98
CA ALA A 82 -6.44 -10.45 2.69
C ALA A 82 -7.57 -11.03 1.84
N ASP A 83 -7.56 -10.76 0.53
CA ASP A 83 -8.58 -11.27 -0.39
C ASP A 83 -8.59 -12.79 -0.51
N VAL A 84 -7.46 -13.45 -0.31
CA VAL A 84 -7.36 -14.91 -0.41
C VAL A 84 -7.38 -15.59 0.96
N GLY A 85 -7.71 -14.85 2.01
CA GLY A 85 -7.80 -15.39 3.36
C GLY A 85 -6.47 -15.69 4.02
N ALA A 86 -5.39 -15.08 3.55
CA ALA A 86 -4.07 -15.19 4.18
C ALA A 86 -3.95 -14.22 5.35
N ASN A 87 -3.02 -14.49 6.27
CA ASN A 87 -2.70 -13.58 7.36
C ASN A 87 -1.21 -13.23 7.43
N THR A 88 -0.42 -13.77 6.53
CA THR A 88 1.03 -13.56 6.50
C THR A 88 1.50 -13.49 5.06
N ILE A 89 2.46 -12.62 4.78
CA ILE A 89 3.11 -12.56 3.48
C ILE A 89 4.63 -12.56 3.65
N ILE A 90 5.31 -13.08 2.64
CA ILE A 90 6.75 -12.88 2.45
C ILE A 90 6.93 -12.13 1.15
N MET A 91 7.59 -10.98 1.20
CA MET A 91 7.93 -10.23 -0.01
C MET A 91 9.07 -10.93 -0.73
N GLY A 92 8.94 -11.03 -2.03
CA GLY A 92 9.97 -11.55 -2.90
C GLY A 92 10.80 -10.43 -3.53
N GLU A 93 11.01 -10.52 -4.83
CA GLU A 93 11.85 -9.55 -5.54
C GLU A 93 11.07 -8.29 -5.91
N TYR A 94 11.79 -7.16 -5.82
CA TYR A 94 11.32 -5.88 -6.34
C TYR A 94 11.94 -5.67 -7.71
N HIS A 95 11.14 -5.20 -8.66
CA HIS A 95 11.57 -4.90 -10.01
C HIS A 95 11.27 -3.46 -10.38
N GLU A 96 12.24 -2.82 -11.00
CA GLU A 96 12.12 -1.47 -11.51
C GLU A 96 12.23 -1.53 -13.04
N ASN A 97 11.14 -1.20 -13.72
CA ASN A 97 11.12 -1.11 -15.17
C ASN A 97 11.28 0.36 -15.57
N GLY A 98 12.14 0.65 -16.51
CA GLY A 98 12.52 2.01 -16.88
C GLY A 98 11.41 2.89 -17.47
N ASN A 99 10.16 2.45 -17.45
CA ASN A 99 9.01 3.18 -17.98
C ASN A 99 8.04 3.66 -16.87
N GLY A 100 8.52 3.79 -15.65
CA GLY A 100 7.70 4.23 -14.53
C GLY A 100 6.83 3.14 -13.91
N THR A 101 7.13 1.88 -14.17
CA THR A 101 6.43 0.75 -13.56
C THR A 101 7.34 0.09 -12.53
N GLN A 102 6.83 -0.05 -11.32
CA GLN A 102 7.50 -0.74 -10.22
C GLN A 102 6.65 -1.96 -9.84
N SER A 103 7.29 -3.08 -9.55
CA SER A 103 6.57 -4.28 -9.18
C SER A 103 7.28 -5.04 -8.08
N ALA A 104 6.54 -5.93 -7.42
CA ALA A 104 7.09 -6.84 -6.43
C ALA A 104 6.32 -8.16 -6.49
N THR A 105 7.01 -9.24 -6.18
CA THR A 105 6.39 -10.54 -5.97
C THR A 105 6.20 -10.78 -4.49
N PHE A 106 5.24 -11.60 -4.14
CA PHE A 106 5.01 -12.02 -2.75
C PHE A 106 4.38 -13.39 -2.70
N ASN A 107 4.59 -14.08 -1.58
CA ASN A 107 3.87 -15.30 -1.25
C ASN A 107 2.94 -15.04 -0.07
N ALA A 108 1.75 -15.58 -0.13
CA ALA A 108 0.75 -15.45 0.91
C ALA A 108 0.58 -16.78 1.65
N PHE A 109 0.39 -16.69 2.96
CA PHE A 109 0.26 -17.85 3.85
C PHE A 109 -0.85 -17.62 4.87
N LEU A 110 -1.49 -18.70 5.28
CA LEU A 110 -2.37 -18.70 6.43
C LEU A 110 -1.68 -19.43 7.57
N CYS A 111 -1.30 -18.69 8.58
CA CYS A 111 -0.65 -19.19 9.78
C CYS A 111 -1.65 -19.24 10.94
N LYS A 112 -1.59 -20.29 11.70
CA LYS A 112 -2.45 -20.47 12.87
C LYS A 112 -1.82 -19.88 14.12
#